data_3b910f8008e238e0a7fd618a619ace92
#
_entry.id   3b910f8008e238e0a7fd618a619ace92
#
_cell.length_a   1.000
_cell.length_b   1.000
_cell.length_c   1.000
_cell.angle_alpha   90.00
_cell.angle_beta   90.00
_cell.angle_gamma   90.00
#
_symmetry.space_group_name_H-M   'P 1'
#
loop_
_entity.id
_entity.type
_entity.pdbx_description
1 polymer ?
#
loop_
_entity_poly.entity_id
_entity_poly.type
_entity_poly.pdbx_seq_one_letter_code
_entity_poly.pdbx_strand_id
1 'polypeptide(L)'
;MALVALIAGVVVVANTPRPQTTPGGADLSAYRDQELHARPDPAEIDLVDHPLYDVAMPPAVECDLPGLDVDSDTSWQTFAQEAGLCLDDLWAPVMEELRLVPESPEITVSDEGLDSDTEDSFTLAYYESDRRTITVVLPNVREVSSFIPAQEREVVWLALMGHEYAHHVQDATGILRVSHDLRRTAGSEDDEMDTLRRTELQAECMAGVGLRGLTTSGGEVLDVVNRHFNDGGDLDTHGSAASRTHWLQEGWDRETVAGCNTYGAAPHQVG
;
A
#
# COMPACT_ATOMS: atom_id res chain seq x y z
N MET A 1 -13.59 14.54 23.09
CA MET A 1 -12.85 15.06 21.95
C MET A 1 -12.19 13.86 21.31
N ALA A 2 -12.73 13.40 20.19
CA ALA A 2 -12.11 12.31 19.46
C ALA A 2 -10.83 12.84 18.82
N LEU A 3 -9.68 12.23 19.10
CA LEU A 3 -8.44 12.56 18.44
C LEU A 3 -8.44 11.86 17.07
N VAL A 4 -8.27 12.64 16.05
CA VAL A 4 -8.19 12.19 14.67
C VAL A 4 -6.86 11.49 14.49
N ALA A 5 -6.88 10.18 14.25
CA ALA A 5 -5.69 9.47 13.80
C ALA A 5 -5.50 9.75 12.31
N LEU A 6 -4.52 10.59 11.98
CA LEU A 6 -4.10 10.83 10.61
C LEU A 6 -3.21 9.66 10.16
N ILE A 7 -3.74 8.81 9.31
CA ILE A 7 -2.90 7.89 8.53
C ILE A 7 -2.35 8.69 7.37
N ALA A 8 -1.14 9.21 7.52
CA ALA A 8 -0.40 9.75 6.41
C ALA A 8 0.64 8.71 5.99
N GLY A 9 0.23 7.75 5.17
CA GLY A 9 1.17 6.93 4.44
C GLY A 9 1.85 7.82 3.40
N VAL A 10 3.12 8.17 3.61
CA VAL A 10 3.91 8.86 2.59
C VAL A 10 4.64 7.82 1.80
N VAL A 11 4.23 7.59 0.56
CA VAL A 11 5.04 6.84 -0.39
C VAL A 11 6.23 7.73 -0.77
N VAL A 12 7.36 7.55 -0.09
CA VAL A 12 8.61 8.23 -0.46
C VAL A 12 9.24 7.46 -1.60
N VAL A 13 8.95 7.89 -2.82
CA VAL A 13 9.77 7.51 -3.96
C VAL A 13 11.01 8.41 -3.91
N ALA A 14 12.08 7.92 -3.31
CA ALA A 14 13.36 8.61 -3.34
C ALA A 14 13.88 8.64 -4.78
N ASN A 15 13.60 9.73 -5.48
CA ASN A 15 14.13 9.99 -6.81
C ASN A 15 15.59 10.47 -6.66
N THR A 16 16.47 9.62 -6.10
CA THR A 16 17.90 9.88 -6.19
C THR A 16 18.28 9.76 -7.67
N PRO A 17 18.80 10.83 -8.29
CA PRO A 17 19.35 10.69 -9.63
C PRO A 17 20.42 9.60 -9.56
N ARG A 18 20.15 8.46 -10.19
CA ARG A 18 21.17 7.42 -10.37
C ARG A 18 22.41 8.14 -10.91
N PRO A 19 23.58 8.01 -10.29
CA PRO A 19 24.79 8.53 -10.89
C PRO A 19 24.85 7.94 -12.30
N GLN A 20 24.74 8.79 -13.31
CA GLN A 20 25.07 8.40 -14.67
C GLN A 20 26.57 8.11 -14.64
N THR A 21 26.93 6.90 -14.25
CA THR A 21 28.22 6.36 -14.61
C THR A 21 28.16 6.30 -16.13
N THR A 22 28.81 7.26 -16.77
CA THR A 22 29.15 7.13 -18.18
C THR A 22 29.82 5.76 -18.28
N PRO A 23 29.22 4.77 -18.95
CA PRO A 23 29.86 3.48 -19.09
C PRO A 23 31.20 3.76 -19.79
N GLY A 24 32.30 3.59 -19.11
CA GLY A 24 33.57 3.42 -19.81
C GLY A 24 33.27 2.36 -20.85
N GLY A 25 33.47 2.69 -22.14
CA GLY A 25 32.95 1.94 -23.26
C GLY A 25 33.09 0.44 -23.06
N ALA A 26 31.95 -0.21 -22.75
CA ALA A 26 31.92 -1.66 -22.70
C ALA A 26 32.33 -2.16 -24.07
N ASP A 27 33.33 -3.05 -24.12
CA ASP A 27 33.72 -3.69 -25.37
C ASP A 27 32.57 -4.59 -25.83
N LEU A 28 31.77 -4.07 -26.78
CA LEU A 28 30.65 -4.78 -27.39
C LEU A 28 31.09 -5.61 -28.60
N SER A 29 32.40 -5.77 -28.84
CA SER A 29 32.91 -6.52 -29.99
C SER A 29 32.39 -7.98 -30.06
N ALA A 30 32.15 -8.58 -28.88
CA ALA A 30 31.58 -9.92 -28.77
C ALA A 30 30.10 -10.02 -29.26
N TYR A 31 29.43 -8.89 -29.45
CA TYR A 31 28.01 -8.85 -29.89
C TYR A 31 27.87 -8.35 -31.33
N ARG A 32 28.96 -8.03 -32.03
CA ARG A 32 28.91 -7.46 -33.37
C ARG A 32 28.27 -8.39 -34.42
N ASP A 33 28.31 -9.68 -34.18
CA ASP A 33 27.77 -10.71 -35.08
C ASP A 33 26.46 -11.32 -34.55
N GLN A 34 25.87 -10.78 -33.48
CA GLN A 34 24.60 -11.23 -32.94
C GLN A 34 23.49 -10.26 -33.37
N GLU A 35 22.41 -10.78 -33.92
CA GLU A 35 21.16 -10.01 -34.04
C GLU A 35 20.68 -9.65 -32.64
N LEU A 36 20.92 -8.39 -32.22
CA LEU A 36 20.31 -7.86 -31.01
C LEU A 36 18.83 -7.67 -31.32
N HIS A 37 17.99 -8.59 -30.86
CA HIS A 37 16.56 -8.34 -30.88
C HIS A 37 16.28 -7.06 -30.11
N ALA A 38 15.52 -6.16 -30.73
CA ALA A 38 15.02 -4.98 -30.04
C ALA A 38 14.34 -5.44 -28.74
N ARG A 39 14.64 -4.77 -27.62
CA ARG A 39 13.85 -5.00 -26.42
C ARG A 39 12.38 -4.76 -26.80
N PRO A 40 11.45 -5.65 -26.41
CA PRO A 40 10.04 -5.31 -26.54
C PRO A 40 9.82 -3.95 -25.90
N ASP A 41 9.00 -3.13 -26.53
CA ASP A 41 8.58 -1.88 -25.93
C ASP A 41 8.06 -2.19 -24.52
N PRO A 42 8.36 -1.33 -23.54
CA PRO A 42 7.79 -1.51 -22.20
C PRO A 42 6.27 -1.65 -22.33
N ALA A 43 5.69 -2.66 -21.70
CA ALA A 43 4.25 -2.79 -21.67
C ALA A 43 3.67 -1.46 -21.15
N GLU A 44 2.79 -0.85 -21.91
CA GLU A 44 2.06 0.32 -21.48
C GLU A 44 1.04 -0.15 -20.43
N ILE A 45 1.16 0.34 -19.21
CA ILE A 45 0.24 0.02 -18.12
C ILE A 45 -0.85 1.08 -18.13
N ASP A 46 -2.08 0.64 -18.38
CA ASP A 46 -3.28 1.45 -18.23
C ASP A 46 -3.81 1.28 -16.80
N LEU A 47 -3.96 2.39 -16.08
CA LEU A 47 -4.43 2.37 -14.69
C LEU A 47 -5.95 2.10 -14.59
N VAL A 48 -6.71 2.39 -15.64
CA VAL A 48 -8.17 2.19 -15.67
C VAL A 48 -8.52 0.78 -16.14
N ASP A 49 -7.73 0.22 -17.08
CA ASP A 49 -7.94 -1.09 -17.69
C ASP A 49 -6.73 -2.00 -17.40
N HIS A 50 -6.44 -2.16 -16.10
CA HIS A 50 -5.30 -2.95 -15.66
C HIS A 50 -5.70 -4.43 -15.50
N PRO A 51 -4.85 -5.41 -15.96
CA PRO A 51 -5.13 -6.85 -15.82
C PRO A 51 -5.41 -7.32 -14.39
N LEU A 52 -4.90 -6.63 -13.38
CA LEU A 52 -5.19 -6.90 -11.98
C LEU A 52 -6.70 -6.90 -11.67
N TYR A 53 -7.48 -6.09 -12.37
CA TYR A 53 -8.91 -5.97 -12.10
C TYR A 53 -9.73 -7.16 -12.62
N ASP A 54 -9.18 -7.95 -13.54
CA ASP A 54 -9.82 -9.18 -14.04
C ASP A 54 -9.61 -10.38 -13.12
N VAL A 55 -8.70 -10.27 -12.14
CA VAL A 55 -8.36 -11.36 -11.23
C VAL A 55 -9.42 -11.51 -10.15
N ALA A 56 -9.74 -12.76 -9.80
CA ALA A 56 -10.59 -13.05 -8.64
C ALA A 56 -9.95 -12.56 -7.34
N MET A 57 -10.76 -12.11 -6.37
CA MET A 57 -10.25 -11.81 -5.03
C MET A 57 -9.59 -13.06 -4.44
N PRO A 58 -8.44 -12.90 -3.76
CA PRO A 58 -7.76 -14.04 -3.15
C PRO A 58 -8.66 -14.72 -2.10
N PRO A 59 -8.62 -16.05 -2.00
CA PRO A 59 -9.30 -16.77 -0.92
C PRO A 59 -8.65 -16.45 0.43
N ALA A 60 -9.43 -16.60 1.50
CA ALA A 60 -8.88 -16.47 2.85
C ALA A 60 -7.78 -17.52 3.10
N VAL A 61 -6.75 -17.13 3.82
CA VAL A 61 -5.64 -17.99 4.23
C VAL A 61 -5.63 -18.14 5.76
N GLU A 62 -5.07 -19.24 6.25
CA GLU A 62 -4.85 -19.39 7.68
C GLU A 62 -3.67 -18.49 8.08
N CYS A 63 -3.94 -17.60 9.04
CA CYS A 63 -2.96 -16.64 9.52
C CYS A 63 -3.02 -16.63 11.06
N ASP A 64 -1.95 -17.06 11.70
CA ASP A 64 -1.84 -17.11 13.18
C ASP A 64 -0.99 -15.92 13.66
N LEU A 65 -1.64 -14.76 13.74
CA LEU A 65 -0.95 -13.55 14.20
C LEU A 65 -0.60 -13.64 15.68
N PRO A 66 0.63 -13.31 16.07
CA PRO A 66 0.99 -13.20 17.47
C PRO A 66 0.24 -12.03 18.13
N GLY A 67 -0.07 -12.18 19.42
CA GLY A 67 -0.64 -11.07 20.19
C GLY A 67 0.30 -9.85 20.19
N LEU A 68 -0.29 -8.65 20.11
CA LEU A 68 0.47 -7.41 20.03
C LEU A 68 0.57 -6.70 21.38
N ASP A 69 1.79 -6.68 21.96
CA ASP A 69 2.16 -5.76 23.02
C ASP A 69 2.70 -4.46 22.42
N VAL A 70 1.87 -3.42 22.44
CA VAL A 70 2.18 -2.11 21.79
C VAL A 70 3.36 -1.38 22.42
N ASP A 71 3.76 -1.73 23.65
CA ASP A 71 4.89 -1.11 24.34
C ASP A 71 6.22 -1.81 24.06
N SER A 72 6.19 -2.95 23.34
CA SER A 72 7.37 -3.77 23.00
C SER A 72 7.76 -3.67 21.53
N ASP A 73 8.97 -3.19 21.24
CA ASP A 73 9.55 -3.14 19.88
C ASP A 73 9.60 -4.54 19.26
N THR A 74 10.02 -5.53 20.03
CA THR A 74 10.11 -6.92 19.57
C THR A 74 8.72 -7.47 19.22
N SER A 75 7.68 -7.13 19.99
CA SER A 75 6.31 -7.54 19.69
C SER A 75 5.82 -6.89 18.39
N TRP A 76 6.09 -5.60 18.19
CA TRP A 76 5.77 -4.91 16.93
C TRP A 76 6.49 -5.54 15.74
N GLN A 77 7.80 -5.78 15.87
CA GLN A 77 8.57 -6.39 14.78
C GLN A 77 8.02 -7.77 14.42
N THR A 78 7.71 -8.59 15.43
CA THR A 78 7.16 -9.95 15.20
C THR A 78 5.77 -9.88 14.60
N PHE A 79 4.87 -9.05 15.13
CA PHE A 79 3.51 -8.88 14.62
C PHE A 79 3.52 -8.40 13.15
N ALA A 80 4.30 -7.38 12.84
CA ALA A 80 4.37 -6.82 11.51
C ALA A 80 4.96 -7.83 10.50
N GLN A 81 6.00 -8.57 10.88
CA GLN A 81 6.59 -9.61 10.03
C GLN A 81 5.61 -10.76 9.75
N GLU A 82 4.91 -11.27 10.77
CA GLU A 82 3.92 -12.33 10.58
C GLU A 82 2.73 -11.84 9.74
N ALA A 83 2.26 -10.61 9.97
CA ALA A 83 1.23 -10.01 9.11
C ALA A 83 1.69 -9.92 7.65
N GLY A 84 2.95 -9.55 7.42
CA GLY A 84 3.53 -9.52 6.08
C GLY A 84 3.58 -10.89 5.42
N LEU A 85 4.01 -11.93 6.12
CA LEU A 85 4.01 -13.30 5.61
C LEU A 85 2.60 -13.78 5.27
N CYS A 86 1.62 -13.49 6.10
CA CYS A 86 0.22 -13.80 5.81
C CYS A 86 -0.30 -13.04 4.58
N LEU A 87 0.11 -11.78 4.38
CA LEU A 87 -0.24 -10.99 3.20
C LEU A 87 0.46 -11.50 1.94
N ASP A 88 1.71 -11.97 2.04
CA ASP A 88 2.40 -12.67 0.96
C ASP A 88 1.58 -13.88 0.50
N ASP A 89 1.19 -14.75 1.44
CA ASP A 89 0.39 -15.95 1.14
C ASP A 89 -0.98 -15.60 0.54
N LEU A 90 -1.61 -14.52 1.03
CA LEU A 90 -2.90 -14.05 0.55
C LEU A 90 -2.81 -13.57 -0.92
N TRP A 91 -1.80 -12.76 -1.25
CA TRP A 91 -1.67 -12.15 -2.58
C TRP A 91 -0.96 -13.04 -3.60
N ALA A 92 -0.27 -14.11 -3.17
CA ALA A 92 0.45 -15.02 -4.07
C ALA A 92 -0.41 -15.55 -5.24
N PRO A 93 -1.66 -16.03 -5.05
CA PRO A 93 -2.48 -16.52 -6.17
C PRO A 93 -2.79 -15.43 -7.20
N VAL A 94 -2.99 -14.18 -6.77
CA VAL A 94 -3.23 -13.03 -7.66
C VAL A 94 -1.98 -12.74 -8.49
N MET A 95 -0.81 -12.74 -7.86
CA MET A 95 0.46 -12.52 -8.56
C MET A 95 0.77 -13.65 -9.55
N GLU A 96 0.50 -14.89 -9.17
CA GLU A 96 0.68 -16.06 -10.07
C GLU A 96 -0.22 -15.96 -11.31
N GLU A 97 -1.48 -15.55 -11.16
CA GLU A 97 -2.40 -15.37 -12.28
C GLU A 97 -1.90 -14.28 -13.24
N LEU A 98 -1.32 -13.21 -12.70
CA LEU A 98 -0.66 -12.15 -13.46
C LEU A 98 0.72 -12.56 -14.02
N ARG A 99 1.21 -13.76 -13.70
CA ARG A 99 2.56 -14.26 -14.04
C ARG A 99 3.67 -13.37 -13.48
N LEU A 100 3.43 -12.79 -12.33
CA LEU A 100 4.39 -12.04 -11.55
C LEU A 100 4.95 -12.92 -10.43
N VAL A 101 6.22 -12.72 -10.12
CA VAL A 101 6.88 -13.35 -8.97
C VAL A 101 7.59 -12.22 -8.21
N PRO A 102 6.85 -11.42 -7.46
CA PRO A 102 7.45 -10.35 -6.68
C PRO A 102 8.29 -10.95 -5.56
N GLU A 103 9.35 -10.24 -5.18
CA GLU A 103 10.05 -10.51 -3.94
C GLU A 103 9.22 -9.91 -2.80
N SER A 104 9.07 -10.63 -1.69
CA SER A 104 8.39 -10.14 -0.50
C SER A 104 9.02 -8.85 0.02
N PRO A 105 8.25 -7.90 0.52
CA PRO A 105 8.81 -6.69 1.08
C PRO A 105 9.55 -6.99 2.39
N GLU A 106 10.66 -6.30 2.63
CA GLU A 106 11.27 -6.27 3.96
C GLU A 106 10.34 -5.51 4.92
N ILE A 107 10.13 -6.03 6.12
CA ILE A 107 9.29 -5.38 7.12
C ILE A 107 10.12 -5.04 8.34
N THR A 108 10.14 -3.77 8.68
CA THR A 108 10.93 -3.22 9.78
C THR A 108 10.08 -2.33 10.70
N VAL A 109 10.59 -2.10 11.89
CA VAL A 109 10.07 -1.08 12.81
C VAL A 109 11.15 -0.03 13.05
N SER A 110 10.75 1.22 13.25
CA SER A 110 11.69 2.33 13.46
C SER A 110 11.22 3.23 14.58
N ASP A 111 12.15 3.70 15.40
CA ASP A 111 11.93 4.77 16.38
C ASP A 111 11.97 6.16 15.74
N GLU A 112 12.44 6.26 14.50
CA GLU A 112 12.53 7.49 13.74
C GLU A 112 11.44 7.49 12.65
N GLY A 113 10.68 8.58 12.56
CA GLY A 113 9.78 8.83 11.43
C GLY A 113 10.58 9.19 10.18
N LEU A 114 9.86 9.36 9.07
CA LEU A 114 10.46 9.95 7.88
C LEU A 114 10.97 11.35 8.22
N ASP A 115 12.19 11.66 7.79
CA ASP A 115 12.71 13.02 7.72
C ASP A 115 11.85 13.80 6.68
N SER A 116 10.67 14.27 7.10
CA SER A 116 9.88 15.16 6.27
C SER A 116 10.25 16.60 6.62
N ASP A 117 10.62 17.37 5.62
CA ASP A 117 10.85 18.82 5.74
C ASP A 117 9.58 19.61 6.14
N THR A 118 8.48 18.91 6.42
CA THR A 118 7.21 19.50 6.86
C THR A 118 6.89 19.04 8.29
N GLU A 119 6.79 19.98 9.20
CA GLU A 119 6.50 19.78 10.64
C GLU A 119 5.15 19.09 10.93
N ASP A 120 4.35 18.71 9.90
CA ASP A 120 2.98 18.23 10.04
C ASP A 120 2.74 16.78 9.56
N SER A 121 3.76 16.01 9.19
CA SER A 121 3.54 14.64 8.72
C SER A 121 3.59 13.63 9.87
N PHE A 122 2.42 13.24 10.36
CA PHE A 122 2.26 12.16 11.33
C PHE A 122 2.08 10.83 10.59
N THR A 123 3.18 10.14 10.30
CA THR A 123 3.21 8.88 9.56
C THR A 123 3.20 7.69 10.50
N LEU A 124 2.27 6.75 10.34
CA LEU A 124 2.18 5.51 11.14
C LEU A 124 3.07 4.40 10.59
N ALA A 125 3.03 4.23 9.28
CA ALA A 125 3.88 3.33 8.52
C ALA A 125 4.04 3.88 7.11
N TYR A 126 4.96 3.31 6.33
CA TYR A 126 5.15 3.66 4.93
C TYR A 126 5.84 2.55 4.15
N TYR A 127 5.55 2.49 2.84
CA TYR A 127 6.22 1.63 1.87
C TYR A 127 7.24 2.40 1.03
N GLU A 128 8.46 1.87 0.91
CA GLU A 128 9.52 2.40 0.06
C GLU A 128 9.74 1.47 -1.14
N SER A 129 9.33 1.87 -2.34
CA SER A 129 9.45 1.05 -3.55
C SER A 129 10.90 0.76 -3.96
N ASP A 130 11.82 1.71 -3.79
CA ASP A 130 13.23 1.54 -4.13
C ASP A 130 13.90 0.42 -3.31
N ARG A 131 13.45 0.20 -2.10
CA ARG A 131 13.96 -0.79 -1.15
C ARG A 131 13.02 -1.98 -0.99
N ARG A 132 11.79 -1.85 -1.43
CA ARG A 132 10.69 -2.79 -1.13
C ARG A 132 10.58 -3.05 0.37
N THR A 133 10.51 -1.98 1.14
CA THR A 133 10.50 -2.04 2.60
C THR A 133 9.22 -1.39 3.12
N ILE A 134 8.54 -2.07 4.03
CA ILE A 134 7.48 -1.50 4.86
C ILE A 134 8.08 -1.16 6.21
N THR A 135 7.98 0.10 6.64
CA THR A 135 8.48 0.55 7.93
C THR A 135 7.33 1.03 8.81
N VAL A 136 7.21 0.47 10.01
CA VAL A 136 6.25 0.91 11.03
C VAL A 136 6.96 1.89 11.97
N VAL A 137 6.37 3.08 12.18
CA VAL A 137 6.95 4.16 12.99
C VAL A 137 6.46 4.01 14.44
N LEU A 138 7.28 3.40 15.29
CA LEU A 138 6.90 3.00 16.65
C LEU A 138 6.35 4.13 17.53
N PRO A 139 6.96 5.32 17.59
CA PRO A 139 6.42 6.41 18.41
C PRO A 139 4.98 6.75 18.05
N ASN A 140 4.67 6.81 16.76
CA ASN A 140 3.38 7.24 16.25
C ASN A 140 2.30 6.17 16.44
N VAL A 141 2.60 4.90 16.12
CA VAL A 141 1.64 3.80 16.35
C VAL A 141 1.37 3.58 17.84
N ARG A 142 2.34 3.82 18.72
CA ARG A 142 2.15 3.79 20.17
C ARG A 142 1.27 4.91 20.66
N GLU A 143 1.48 6.13 20.18
CA GLU A 143 0.63 7.25 20.51
C GLU A 143 -0.81 6.97 20.14
N VAL A 144 -1.08 6.54 18.92
CA VAL A 144 -2.44 6.17 18.45
C VAL A 144 -2.99 4.99 19.23
N SER A 145 -2.17 3.96 19.53
CA SER A 145 -2.58 2.80 20.33
C SER A 145 -3.11 3.19 21.71
N SER A 146 -2.67 4.31 22.27
CA SER A 146 -3.16 4.80 23.58
C SER A 146 -4.65 5.15 23.56
N PHE A 147 -5.21 5.44 22.40
CA PHE A 147 -6.63 5.77 22.19
C PHE A 147 -7.47 4.60 21.69
N ILE A 148 -6.83 3.48 21.32
CA ILE A 148 -7.51 2.29 20.82
C ILE A 148 -7.70 1.28 21.94
N PRO A 149 -8.94 0.78 22.18
CA PRO A 149 -9.18 -0.30 23.13
C PRO A 149 -8.29 -1.51 22.84
N ALA A 150 -7.71 -2.13 23.89
CA ALA A 150 -6.72 -3.18 23.70
C ALA A 150 -7.18 -4.34 22.82
N GLN A 151 -8.46 -4.72 22.90
CA GLN A 151 -9.07 -5.79 22.10
C GLN A 151 -9.29 -5.42 20.62
N GLU A 152 -9.13 -4.16 20.23
CA GLU A 152 -9.32 -3.67 18.86
C GLU A 152 -7.97 -3.40 18.15
N ARG A 153 -6.86 -3.37 18.91
CA ARG A 153 -5.55 -2.97 18.40
C ARG A 153 -5.04 -3.87 17.28
N GLU A 154 -5.10 -5.17 17.46
CA GLU A 154 -4.56 -6.12 16.47
C GLU A 154 -5.24 -5.95 15.10
N VAL A 155 -6.56 -5.82 15.06
CA VAL A 155 -7.29 -5.66 13.79
C VAL A 155 -7.03 -4.30 13.16
N VAL A 156 -6.89 -3.24 13.97
CA VAL A 156 -6.55 -1.91 13.48
C VAL A 156 -5.15 -1.90 12.85
N TRP A 157 -4.17 -2.52 13.51
CA TRP A 157 -2.80 -2.58 12.99
C TRP A 157 -2.65 -3.58 11.85
N LEU A 158 -3.47 -4.62 11.79
CA LEU A 158 -3.55 -5.47 10.62
C LEU A 158 -4.07 -4.70 9.39
N ALA A 159 -5.04 -3.80 9.57
CA ALA A 159 -5.51 -2.93 8.48
C ALA A 159 -4.40 -2.01 7.97
N LEU A 160 -3.60 -1.41 8.87
CA LEU A 160 -2.44 -0.61 8.49
C LEU A 160 -1.43 -1.44 7.68
N MET A 161 -1.09 -2.65 8.16
CA MET A 161 -0.18 -3.54 7.43
C MET A 161 -0.75 -3.93 6.06
N GLY A 162 -2.07 -4.15 5.96
CA GLY A 162 -2.76 -4.42 4.69
C GLY A 162 -2.67 -3.24 3.72
N HIS A 163 -2.77 -2.01 4.21
CA HIS A 163 -2.64 -0.79 3.42
C HIS A 163 -1.20 -0.62 2.88
N GLU A 164 -0.19 -0.75 3.73
CA GLU A 164 1.20 -0.64 3.29
C GLU A 164 1.60 -1.77 2.35
N TYR A 165 1.10 -2.98 2.61
CA TYR A 165 1.31 -4.12 1.72
C TYR A 165 0.62 -3.91 0.36
N ALA A 166 -0.51 -3.22 0.32
CA ALA A 166 -1.16 -2.87 -0.94
C ALA A 166 -0.27 -1.97 -1.82
N HIS A 167 0.53 -1.08 -1.24
CA HIS A 167 1.52 -0.32 -2.01
C HIS A 167 2.60 -1.24 -2.61
N HIS A 168 2.97 -2.33 -1.94
CA HIS A 168 3.82 -3.35 -2.53
C HIS A 168 3.14 -4.07 -3.71
N VAL A 169 1.85 -4.40 -3.60
CA VAL A 169 1.06 -4.96 -4.72
C VAL A 169 1.00 -3.99 -5.90
N GLN A 170 0.75 -2.71 -5.64
CA GLN A 170 0.75 -1.65 -6.67
C GLN A 170 2.13 -1.49 -7.33
N ASP A 171 3.21 -1.63 -6.58
CA ASP A 171 4.58 -1.58 -7.10
C ASP A 171 4.89 -2.80 -7.98
N ALA A 172 4.60 -4.00 -7.49
CA ALA A 172 4.80 -5.27 -8.20
C ALA A 172 4.02 -5.33 -9.52
N THR A 173 2.83 -4.73 -9.56
CA THR A 173 1.98 -4.65 -10.77
C THR A 173 2.31 -3.45 -11.66
N GLY A 174 3.17 -2.54 -11.21
CA GLY A 174 3.58 -1.34 -11.93
C GLY A 174 2.61 -0.17 -11.83
N ILE A 175 1.49 -0.32 -11.14
CA ILE A 175 0.49 0.74 -10.89
C ILE A 175 1.15 1.92 -10.18
N LEU A 176 1.91 1.66 -9.11
CA LEU A 176 2.56 2.71 -8.32
C LEU A 176 3.53 3.56 -9.15
N ARG A 177 4.30 2.92 -10.02
CA ARG A 177 5.23 3.61 -10.92
C ARG A 177 4.51 4.53 -11.90
N VAL A 178 3.42 4.05 -12.53
CA VAL A 178 2.66 4.86 -13.49
C VAL A 178 1.94 6.00 -12.79
N SER A 179 1.34 5.73 -11.62
CA SER A 179 0.74 6.78 -10.78
C SER A 179 1.74 7.89 -10.45
N HIS A 180 2.95 7.51 -10.02
CA HIS A 180 4.02 8.47 -9.73
C HIS A 180 4.42 9.29 -10.97
N ASP A 181 4.53 8.66 -12.14
CA ASP A 181 4.87 9.36 -13.37
C ASP A 181 3.76 10.34 -13.79
N LEU A 182 2.48 9.97 -13.62
CA LEU A 182 1.35 10.85 -13.87
C LEU A 182 1.34 12.06 -12.93
N ARG A 183 1.55 11.84 -11.64
CA ARG A 183 1.64 12.91 -10.64
C ARG A 183 2.76 13.90 -10.97
N ARG A 184 3.94 13.39 -11.29
CA ARG A 184 5.11 14.20 -11.63
C ARG A 184 4.91 15.03 -12.90
N THR A 185 4.03 14.61 -13.81
CA THR A 185 3.73 15.29 -15.07
C THR A 185 2.36 15.94 -15.10
N ALA A 186 1.67 15.98 -13.95
CA ALA A 186 0.34 16.58 -13.82
C ALA A 186 0.34 18.05 -14.27
N GLY A 187 -0.75 18.47 -14.88
CA GLY A 187 -0.93 19.83 -15.37
C GLY A 187 -1.34 20.82 -14.28
N SER A 188 -1.82 20.31 -13.16
CA SER A 188 -2.26 21.09 -12.01
C SER A 188 -2.05 20.31 -10.70
N GLU A 189 -2.05 21.01 -9.58
CA GLU A 189 -2.02 20.41 -8.25
C GLU A 189 -3.27 19.54 -8.01
N ASP A 190 -4.43 19.95 -8.51
CA ASP A 190 -5.67 19.17 -8.39
C ASP A 190 -5.57 17.82 -9.11
N ASP A 191 -4.96 17.77 -10.31
CA ASP A 191 -4.74 16.52 -11.06
C ASP A 191 -3.72 15.61 -10.34
N GLU A 192 -2.67 16.20 -9.77
CA GLU A 192 -1.69 15.48 -8.96
C GLU A 192 -2.35 14.84 -7.74
N MET A 193 -3.13 15.63 -7.00
CA MET A 193 -3.82 15.19 -5.79
C MET A 193 -4.92 14.17 -6.11
N ASP A 194 -5.66 14.30 -7.21
CA ASP A 194 -6.65 13.28 -7.63
C ASP A 194 -5.96 11.93 -7.90
N THR A 195 -4.83 11.94 -8.61
CA THR A 195 -4.06 10.73 -8.89
C THR A 195 -3.53 10.10 -7.60
N LEU A 196 -3.03 10.92 -6.65
CA LEU A 196 -2.57 10.43 -5.34
C LEU A 196 -3.72 9.79 -4.57
N ARG A 197 -4.86 10.47 -4.43
CA ARG A 197 -6.04 9.93 -3.73
C ARG A 197 -6.49 8.58 -4.32
N ARG A 198 -6.47 8.42 -5.65
CA ARG A 198 -6.80 7.14 -6.30
C ARG A 198 -5.84 6.04 -5.89
N THR A 199 -4.55 6.33 -5.78
CA THR A 199 -3.53 5.39 -5.32
C THR A 199 -3.81 4.97 -3.86
N GLU A 200 -4.02 5.93 -2.98
CA GLU A 200 -4.25 5.69 -1.55
C GLU A 200 -5.59 4.97 -1.29
N LEU A 201 -6.65 5.37 -1.96
CA LEU A 201 -7.95 4.70 -1.84
C LEU A 201 -7.95 3.29 -2.43
N GLN A 202 -7.11 3.01 -3.43
CA GLN A 202 -6.90 1.65 -3.91
C GLN A 202 -6.18 0.82 -2.84
N ALA A 203 -5.18 1.38 -2.17
CA ALA A 203 -4.51 0.72 -1.05
C ALA A 203 -5.49 0.46 0.12
N GLU A 204 -6.38 1.41 0.42
CA GLU A 204 -7.45 1.21 1.40
C GLU A 204 -8.40 0.07 1.01
N CYS A 205 -8.78 -0.02 -0.27
CA CYS A 205 -9.58 -1.14 -0.76
C CYS A 205 -8.86 -2.47 -0.58
N MET A 206 -7.58 -2.54 -0.94
CA MET A 206 -6.76 -3.74 -0.78
C MET A 206 -6.54 -4.09 0.70
N ALA A 207 -6.52 -3.11 1.62
CA ALA A 207 -6.55 -3.36 3.05
C ALA A 207 -7.83 -4.11 3.47
N GLY A 208 -8.98 -3.74 2.88
CA GLY A 208 -10.24 -4.48 3.04
C GLY A 208 -10.15 -5.93 2.58
N VAL A 209 -9.45 -6.19 1.47
CA VAL A 209 -9.14 -7.55 0.99
C VAL A 209 -8.30 -8.29 2.03
N GLY A 210 -7.25 -7.65 2.56
CA GLY A 210 -6.38 -8.20 3.61
C GLY A 210 -7.16 -8.59 4.86
N LEU A 211 -8.00 -7.69 5.35
CA LEU A 211 -8.84 -7.96 6.53
C LEU A 211 -9.77 -9.15 6.31
N ARG A 212 -10.45 -9.22 5.16
CA ARG A 212 -11.33 -10.35 4.82
C ARG A 212 -10.56 -11.65 4.73
N GLY A 213 -9.36 -11.61 4.15
CA GLY A 213 -8.54 -12.79 3.89
C GLY A 213 -7.84 -13.35 5.12
N LEU A 214 -7.54 -12.50 6.10
CA LEU A 214 -6.69 -12.86 7.25
C LEU A 214 -7.44 -12.91 8.58
N THR A 215 -8.71 -12.44 8.64
CA THR A 215 -9.49 -12.50 9.87
C THR A 215 -10.56 -13.57 9.79
N THR A 216 -10.84 -14.20 10.92
CA THR A 216 -11.98 -15.13 11.08
C THR A 216 -13.25 -14.42 11.55
N SER A 217 -13.15 -13.12 11.84
CA SER A 217 -14.25 -12.27 12.29
C SER A 217 -15.13 -11.86 11.12
N GLY A 218 -16.37 -11.49 11.39
CA GLY A 218 -17.30 -10.96 10.38
C GLY A 218 -17.03 -9.49 10.05
N GLY A 219 -17.99 -8.85 9.36
CA GLY A 219 -17.87 -7.45 8.94
C GLY A 219 -17.74 -6.42 10.07
N GLU A 220 -17.92 -6.83 11.34
CA GLU A 220 -17.68 -5.95 12.50
C GLU A 220 -16.23 -5.41 12.60
N VAL A 221 -15.26 -6.09 11.97
CA VAL A 221 -13.90 -5.56 11.89
C VAL A 221 -13.80 -4.27 11.10
N LEU A 222 -14.65 -4.10 10.08
CA LEU A 222 -14.69 -2.86 9.30
C LEU A 222 -15.17 -1.67 10.14
N ASP A 223 -16.16 -1.90 11.03
CA ASP A 223 -16.64 -0.87 11.94
C ASP A 223 -15.52 -0.42 12.90
N VAL A 224 -14.68 -1.37 13.33
CA VAL A 224 -13.52 -1.07 14.19
C VAL A 224 -12.50 -0.24 13.41
N VAL A 225 -12.10 -0.67 12.23
CA VAL A 225 -11.11 0.03 11.41
C VAL A 225 -11.62 1.42 11.01
N ASN A 226 -12.86 1.54 10.54
CA ASN A 226 -13.46 2.82 10.17
C ASN A 226 -13.46 3.80 11.34
N ARG A 227 -13.84 3.35 12.54
CA ARG A 227 -13.87 4.20 13.75
C ARG A 227 -12.51 4.78 14.10
N HIS A 228 -11.44 4.03 13.89
CA HIS A 228 -10.09 4.44 14.30
C HIS A 228 -9.29 5.10 13.18
N PHE A 229 -9.55 4.75 11.92
CA PHE A 229 -8.80 5.27 10.78
C PHE A 229 -9.63 6.20 9.88
N ASN A 230 -10.88 5.84 9.58
CA ASN A 230 -11.63 6.52 8.54
C ASN A 230 -12.55 7.64 9.07
N ASP A 231 -13.06 7.54 10.29
CA ASP A 231 -13.97 8.55 10.87
C ASP A 231 -13.28 9.88 11.27
N GLY A 232 -11.99 9.98 11.02
CA GLY A 232 -11.15 11.10 11.49
C GLY A 232 -11.28 12.42 10.74
N GLY A 233 -12.10 12.49 9.69
CA GLY A 233 -12.25 13.65 8.83
C GLY A 233 -11.62 13.45 7.45
N ASP A 234 -11.71 14.47 6.60
CA ASP A 234 -11.20 14.41 5.24
C ASP A 234 -9.68 14.63 5.23
N LEU A 235 -8.99 13.91 4.35
CA LEU A 235 -7.55 13.99 4.17
C LEU A 235 -7.25 14.34 2.71
N ASP A 236 -6.41 15.31 2.48
CA ASP A 236 -6.08 15.78 1.13
C ASP A 236 -5.52 14.67 0.24
N THR A 237 -4.70 13.79 0.82
CA THR A 237 -4.03 12.70 0.12
C THR A 237 -4.85 11.41 0.04
N HIS A 238 -5.70 11.13 1.04
CA HIS A 238 -6.44 9.87 1.18
C HIS A 238 -7.96 10.04 0.95
N GLY A 239 -8.40 11.22 0.53
CA GLY A 239 -9.80 11.51 0.28
C GLY A 239 -10.65 11.70 1.54
N SER A 240 -11.96 11.79 1.35
CA SER A 240 -12.91 11.98 2.44
C SER A 240 -13.04 10.73 3.32
N ALA A 241 -13.48 10.90 4.57
CA ALA A 241 -13.83 9.79 5.45
C ALA A 241 -14.81 8.81 4.79
N ALA A 242 -15.78 9.35 4.05
CA ALA A 242 -16.77 8.54 3.33
C ALA A 242 -16.15 7.73 2.19
N SER A 243 -15.18 8.30 1.46
CA SER A 243 -14.49 7.61 0.37
C SER A 243 -13.62 6.47 0.92
N ARG A 244 -12.87 6.70 2.00
CA ARG A 244 -12.07 5.65 2.66
C ARG A 244 -12.94 4.49 3.16
N THR A 245 -14.02 4.80 3.88
CA THR A 245 -14.99 3.79 4.33
C THR A 245 -15.56 3.00 3.16
N HIS A 246 -15.95 3.69 2.09
CA HIS A 246 -16.49 3.04 0.89
C HIS A 246 -15.49 2.07 0.28
N TRP A 247 -14.24 2.49 0.08
CA TRP A 247 -13.25 1.64 -0.57
C TRP A 247 -12.79 0.47 0.31
N LEU A 248 -12.67 0.65 1.61
CA LEU A 248 -12.42 -0.45 2.55
C LEU A 248 -13.53 -1.52 2.43
N GLN A 249 -14.79 -1.09 2.37
CA GLN A 249 -15.95 -1.97 2.21
C GLN A 249 -15.95 -2.67 0.84
N GLU A 250 -15.60 -1.98 -0.26
CA GLU A 250 -15.51 -2.58 -1.59
C GLU A 250 -14.48 -3.73 -1.60
N GLY A 251 -13.33 -3.57 -0.97
CA GLY A 251 -12.33 -4.63 -0.82
C GLY A 251 -12.83 -5.83 -0.04
N TRP A 252 -13.65 -5.60 0.95
CA TRP A 252 -14.26 -6.66 1.74
C TRP A 252 -15.36 -7.43 1.00
N ASP A 253 -16.22 -6.74 0.25
CA ASP A 253 -17.46 -7.30 -0.29
C ASP A 253 -17.32 -7.90 -1.68
N ARG A 254 -16.34 -7.44 -2.50
CA ARG A 254 -16.26 -7.83 -3.90
C ARG A 254 -15.63 -9.20 -4.12
N GLU A 255 -15.97 -9.81 -5.26
CA GLU A 255 -15.47 -11.12 -5.68
C GLU A 255 -14.24 -11.03 -6.61
N THR A 256 -14.02 -9.86 -7.21
CA THR A 256 -12.89 -9.58 -8.10
C THR A 256 -12.15 -8.33 -7.67
N VAL A 257 -10.86 -8.25 -7.98
CA VAL A 257 -10.02 -7.07 -7.70
C VAL A 257 -10.49 -5.81 -8.44
N ALA A 258 -11.41 -5.95 -9.42
CA ALA A 258 -12.12 -4.83 -10.03
C ALA A 258 -12.86 -3.94 -9.00
N GLY A 259 -13.24 -4.51 -7.84
CA GLY A 259 -13.76 -3.73 -6.71
C GLY A 259 -12.80 -2.64 -6.23
N CYS A 260 -11.49 -2.80 -6.46
CA CYS A 260 -10.46 -1.83 -6.10
C CYS A 260 -10.01 -0.93 -7.28
N ASN A 261 -10.78 -0.84 -8.37
CA ASN A 261 -10.46 0.04 -9.50
C ASN A 261 -10.82 1.51 -9.21
N THR A 262 -10.03 2.17 -8.39
CA THR A 262 -10.21 3.59 -8.06
C THR A 262 -9.92 4.53 -9.23
N TYR A 263 -9.07 4.11 -10.16
CA TYR A 263 -8.73 4.91 -11.34
C TYR A 263 -9.88 5.02 -12.34
N GLY A 264 -10.72 3.97 -12.44
CA GLY A 264 -11.96 3.98 -13.22
C GLY A 264 -13.15 4.59 -12.49
N ALA A 265 -13.03 4.93 -11.21
CA ALA A 265 -14.12 5.44 -10.39
C ALA A 265 -14.49 6.89 -10.72
N ALA A 266 -15.74 7.23 -10.48
CA ALA A 266 -16.22 8.61 -10.64
C ALA A 266 -15.58 9.56 -9.62
N PRO A 267 -15.34 10.85 -9.95
CA PRO A 267 -14.65 11.79 -9.06
C PRO A 267 -15.24 11.89 -7.65
N HIS A 268 -16.55 11.79 -7.50
CA HIS A 268 -17.20 11.87 -6.18
C HIS A 268 -16.96 10.66 -5.27
N GLN A 269 -16.38 9.58 -5.79
CA GLN A 269 -16.00 8.38 -5.02
C GLN A 269 -14.56 8.45 -4.52
N VAL A 270 -13.79 9.42 -4.99
CA VAL A 270 -12.38 9.58 -4.67
C VAL A 270 -12.05 10.95 -4.05
N GLY A 271 -13.04 11.84 -3.94
CA GLY A 271 -12.93 13.18 -3.37
C GLY A 271 -13.30 13.26 -1.91
#